data_f342c62ab916ead255ebf80e90e663b7
#
_entry.id   f342c62ab916ead255ebf80e90e663b7
#
_cell.length_a   1.000
_cell.length_b   1.000
_cell.length_c   1.000
_cell.angle_alpha   90.00
_cell.angle_beta   90.00
_cell.angle_gamma   90.00
#
_symmetry.space_group_name_H-M   'P 1'
#
loop_
_entity.id
_entity.type
_entity.pdbx_description
1 polymer ?
#
loop_
_entity_poly.entity_id
_entity_poly.type
_entity_poly.pdbx_seq_one_letter_code
_entity_poly.pdbx_strand_id
1 'polypeptide(L)'
;MIYNNCDIKWLWFDLDDTLIDFTTNSRIALVKTFHYAKLNRWFSDQYCWIRCYEKHNHALWDAAARGEITSTFLKAERFRRPLVEAGMPKHEAYMISDDLSRLYLNLLANEKELVPGAVEALSAVRRSGTKVGILSNGFSCVQGRKIERAGLTGYIDRVVLSDDIDIMKPDVRLYKYAMETVGVQDPSQHIMIGDNINTDIKGALDAGWTAFFLQPRHGKPRVDVPDGVVSVDSLFHAIRLLGI
;
A
#
# COMPACT_ATOMS: atom_id res chain seq x y z
N MET A 1 7.46 -20.87 -16.71
CA MET A 1 6.26 -20.77 -17.59
C MET A 1 6.16 -19.33 -18.02
N ILE A 2 6.24 -19.03 -19.31
CA ILE A 2 5.88 -17.69 -19.81
C ILE A 2 4.35 -17.71 -19.83
N TYR A 3 3.71 -16.84 -19.06
CA TYR A 3 2.28 -16.66 -19.16
C TYR A 3 1.95 -16.24 -20.59
N ASN A 4 1.04 -16.96 -21.27
CA ASN A 4 0.59 -16.58 -22.61
C ASN A 4 -0.20 -15.26 -22.51
N ASN A 5 0.43 -14.17 -22.86
CA ASN A 5 0.01 -12.78 -22.60
C ASN A 5 -1.08 -12.27 -23.56
N CYS A 6 -1.66 -13.13 -24.42
CA CYS A 6 -2.55 -12.67 -25.49
C CYS A 6 -3.88 -12.05 -24.98
N ASP A 7 -4.25 -12.23 -23.70
CA ASP A 7 -5.55 -11.80 -23.19
C ASP A 7 -5.51 -10.84 -22.00
N ILE A 8 -4.34 -10.55 -21.41
CA ILE A 8 -4.25 -9.65 -20.26
C ILE A 8 -4.47 -8.21 -20.70
N LYS A 9 -5.51 -7.58 -20.18
CA LYS A 9 -5.86 -6.18 -20.46
C LYS A 9 -5.41 -5.23 -19.38
N TRP A 10 -5.41 -5.67 -18.11
CA TRP A 10 -5.10 -4.83 -16.97
C TRP A 10 -4.07 -5.46 -16.06
N LEU A 11 -3.01 -4.69 -15.77
CA LEU A 11 -2.09 -4.95 -14.66
C LEU A 11 -2.43 -3.97 -13.54
N TRP A 12 -2.88 -4.53 -12.42
CA TRP A 12 -3.17 -3.80 -11.20
C TRP A 12 -2.00 -3.92 -10.25
N PHE A 13 -1.58 -2.80 -9.72
CA PHE A 13 -0.54 -2.75 -8.71
C PHE A 13 -1.14 -2.27 -7.39
N ASP A 14 -0.72 -2.88 -6.28
CA ASP A 14 -0.76 -2.14 -5.04
C ASP A 14 0.19 -0.95 -5.13
N LEU A 15 -0.01 0.05 -4.28
CA LEU A 15 0.81 1.26 -4.33
C LEU A 15 1.95 1.22 -3.32
N ASP A 16 1.62 0.97 -2.05
CA ASP A 16 2.52 1.08 -0.92
C ASP A 16 3.40 -0.17 -0.78
N ASP A 17 4.72 0.00 -0.74
CA ASP A 17 5.75 -1.05 -0.79
C ASP A 17 5.74 -1.93 -2.07
N THR A 18 4.87 -1.60 -3.04
CA THR A 18 4.85 -2.22 -4.37
C THR A 18 5.43 -1.29 -5.44
N LEU A 19 4.92 -0.07 -5.59
CA LEU A 19 5.47 0.96 -6.50
C LEU A 19 6.20 2.07 -5.74
N ILE A 20 5.64 2.51 -4.65
CA ILE A 20 6.20 3.52 -3.74
C ILE A 20 6.86 2.80 -2.56
N ASP A 21 8.11 3.15 -2.23
CA ASP A 21 8.79 2.65 -1.04
C ASP A 21 8.17 3.29 0.22
N PHE A 22 7.00 2.77 0.59
CA PHE A 22 6.24 3.29 1.74
C PHE A 22 7.00 3.14 3.05
N THR A 23 7.68 2.02 3.26
CA THR A 23 8.46 1.77 4.47
C THR A 23 9.51 2.88 4.66
N THR A 24 10.26 3.24 3.63
CA THR A 24 11.24 4.34 3.70
C THR A 24 10.57 5.69 3.87
N ASN A 25 9.57 6.00 3.04
CA ASN A 25 8.85 7.27 3.05
C ASN A 25 8.14 7.52 4.39
N SER A 26 7.51 6.51 4.94
CA SER A 26 6.84 6.56 6.24
C SER A 26 7.83 6.87 7.37
N ARG A 27 8.99 6.22 7.38
CA ARG A 27 10.03 6.47 8.38
C ARG A 27 10.59 7.88 8.29
N ILE A 28 10.83 8.40 7.09
CA ILE A 28 11.25 9.81 6.89
C ILE A 28 10.18 10.76 7.45
N ALA A 29 8.91 10.53 7.14
CA ALA A 29 7.81 11.34 7.63
C ALA A 29 7.65 11.24 9.16
N LEU A 30 7.85 10.06 9.76
CA LEU A 30 7.81 9.86 11.22
C LEU A 30 8.98 10.56 11.93
N VAL A 31 10.19 10.56 11.36
CA VAL A 31 11.31 11.34 11.89
C VAL A 31 10.97 12.84 11.91
N LYS A 32 10.45 13.36 10.79
CA LYS A 32 10.02 14.76 10.70
C LYS A 32 8.91 15.06 11.72
N THR A 33 7.93 14.15 11.86
CA THR A 33 6.84 14.29 12.84
C THR A 33 7.39 14.35 14.26
N PHE A 34 8.35 13.47 14.62
CA PHE A 34 9.00 13.47 15.94
C PHE A 34 9.60 14.84 16.29
N HIS A 35 10.32 15.46 15.35
CA HIS A 35 10.96 16.75 15.58
C HIS A 35 9.95 17.91 15.60
N TYR A 36 9.03 17.99 14.64
CA TYR A 36 8.06 19.07 14.58
C TYR A 36 7.09 19.07 15.78
N ALA A 37 6.66 17.89 16.21
CA ALA A 37 5.74 17.75 17.35
C ALA A 37 6.48 17.67 18.70
N LYS A 38 7.82 17.79 18.73
CA LYS A 38 8.66 17.75 19.95
C LYS A 38 8.38 16.52 20.82
N LEU A 39 8.28 15.34 20.19
CA LEU A 39 7.94 14.09 20.87
C LEU A 39 9.07 13.55 21.77
N ASN A 40 10.25 14.19 21.78
CA ASN A 40 11.36 13.89 22.71
C ASN A 40 11.00 14.04 24.20
N ARG A 41 9.83 14.60 24.54
CA ARG A 41 9.29 14.61 25.91
C ARG A 41 8.76 13.23 26.35
N TRP A 42 8.39 12.39 25.37
CA TRP A 42 7.71 11.10 25.61
C TRP A 42 8.53 9.90 25.14
N PHE A 43 9.37 10.09 24.15
CA PHE A 43 10.24 9.04 23.58
C PHE A 43 11.70 9.44 23.74
N SER A 44 12.56 8.50 24.11
CA SER A 44 13.99 8.72 24.29
C SER A 44 14.66 9.23 23.01
N ASP A 45 14.20 8.76 21.87
CA ASP A 45 14.71 9.11 20.56
C ASP A 45 13.66 8.80 19.44
N GLN A 46 13.96 9.22 18.23
CA GLN A 46 13.11 8.99 17.06
C GLN A 46 12.93 7.51 16.72
N TYR A 47 13.89 6.66 17.05
CA TYR A 47 13.79 5.22 16.74
C TYR A 47 12.81 4.52 17.68
N CYS A 48 12.78 4.92 18.95
CA CYS A 48 11.76 4.46 19.90
C CYS A 48 10.36 4.88 19.45
N TRP A 49 10.20 6.13 19.02
CA TRP A 49 8.95 6.62 18.45
C TRP A 49 8.50 5.78 17.24
N ILE A 50 9.39 5.60 16.23
CA ILE A 50 9.08 4.85 15.01
C ILE A 50 8.67 3.42 15.34
N ARG A 51 9.43 2.70 16.16
CA ARG A 51 9.10 1.31 16.54
C ARG A 51 7.76 1.21 17.24
N CYS A 52 7.46 2.13 18.16
CA CYS A 52 6.20 2.16 18.87
C CYS A 52 5.04 2.44 17.91
N TYR A 53 5.19 3.41 17.01
CA TYR A 53 4.19 3.71 16.00
C TYR A 53 3.97 2.52 15.05
N GLU A 54 5.04 1.97 14.46
CA GLU A 54 4.94 0.84 13.51
C GLU A 54 4.23 -0.37 14.13
N LYS A 55 4.55 -0.73 15.38
CA LYS A 55 3.90 -1.80 16.15
C LYS A 55 2.38 -1.63 16.18
N HIS A 56 1.91 -0.45 16.58
CA HIS A 56 0.46 -0.17 16.69
C HIS A 56 -0.19 -0.02 15.31
N ASN A 57 0.48 0.64 14.38
CA ASN A 57 -0.04 0.88 13.04
C ASN A 57 -0.26 -0.45 12.28
N HIS A 58 0.70 -1.39 12.32
CA HIS A 58 0.54 -2.70 11.68
C HIS A 58 -0.66 -3.46 12.26
N ALA A 59 -0.76 -3.57 13.59
CA ALA A 59 -1.87 -4.26 14.25
C ALA A 59 -3.24 -3.65 13.90
N LEU A 60 -3.31 -2.31 13.73
CA LEU A 60 -4.54 -1.62 13.37
C LEU A 60 -4.91 -1.86 11.89
N TRP A 61 -3.93 -1.86 10.98
CA TRP A 61 -4.18 -2.17 9.57
C TRP A 61 -4.64 -3.62 9.39
N ASP A 62 -4.05 -4.57 10.11
CA ASP A 62 -4.48 -5.97 10.10
C ASP A 62 -5.92 -6.12 10.59
N ALA A 63 -6.28 -5.44 11.69
CA ALA A 63 -7.64 -5.45 12.21
C ALA A 63 -8.65 -4.81 11.24
N ALA A 64 -8.26 -3.72 10.57
CA ALA A 64 -9.10 -3.07 9.57
C ALA A 64 -9.32 -3.97 8.33
N ALA A 65 -8.28 -4.64 7.85
CA ALA A 65 -8.37 -5.59 6.72
C ALA A 65 -9.27 -6.80 7.04
N ARG A 66 -9.37 -7.19 8.33
CA ARG A 66 -10.33 -8.22 8.78
C ARG A 66 -11.75 -7.67 9.05
N GLY A 67 -11.97 -6.36 8.88
CA GLY A 67 -13.26 -5.72 9.16
C GLY A 67 -13.59 -5.56 10.65
N GLU A 68 -12.62 -5.73 11.55
CA GLU A 68 -12.80 -5.63 13.01
C GLU A 68 -12.90 -4.19 13.49
N ILE A 69 -12.32 -3.25 12.74
CA ILE A 69 -12.33 -1.82 13.03
C ILE A 69 -12.56 -1.00 11.76
N THR A 70 -13.07 0.22 11.93
CA THR A 70 -13.27 1.16 10.82
C THR A 70 -11.98 1.92 10.47
N SER A 71 -11.91 2.46 9.24
CA SER A 71 -10.82 3.34 8.80
C SER A 71 -10.70 4.60 9.67
N THR A 72 -11.83 5.14 10.14
CA THR A 72 -11.88 6.28 11.06
C THR A 72 -11.24 5.95 12.40
N PHE A 73 -11.55 4.78 12.99
CA PHE A 73 -10.93 4.31 14.22
C PHE A 73 -9.43 4.11 14.06
N LEU A 74 -9.00 3.48 12.97
CA LEU A 74 -7.58 3.29 12.63
C LEU A 74 -6.84 4.64 12.58
N LYS A 75 -7.39 5.63 11.86
CA LYS A 75 -6.80 6.98 11.71
C LYS A 75 -6.54 7.64 13.07
N ALA A 76 -7.45 7.52 14.01
CA ALA A 76 -7.32 8.09 15.34
C ALA A 76 -6.33 7.31 16.21
N GLU A 77 -6.48 5.97 16.27
CA GLU A 77 -5.76 5.13 17.21
C GLU A 77 -4.27 4.94 16.91
N ARG A 78 -3.85 5.00 15.64
CA ARG A 78 -2.45 4.77 15.26
C ARG A 78 -1.47 5.80 15.82
N PHE A 79 -1.95 6.99 16.19
CA PHE A 79 -1.15 7.99 16.89
C PHE A 79 -1.43 7.99 18.39
N ARG A 80 -2.68 7.77 18.80
CA ARG A 80 -3.06 7.76 20.21
C ARG A 80 -2.38 6.65 21.01
N ARG A 81 -2.40 5.41 20.49
CA ARG A 81 -1.85 4.25 21.19
C ARG A 81 -0.36 4.37 21.48
N PRO A 82 0.53 4.77 20.53
CA PRO A 82 1.94 4.98 20.82
C PRO A 82 2.18 6.03 21.91
N LEU A 83 1.44 7.14 21.89
CA LEU A 83 1.57 8.21 22.88
C LEU A 83 1.19 7.73 24.28
N VAL A 84 0.08 6.99 24.39
CA VAL A 84 -0.36 6.42 25.68
C VAL A 84 0.64 5.37 26.17
N GLU A 85 1.18 4.52 25.30
CA GLU A 85 2.22 3.53 25.67
C GLU A 85 3.49 4.22 26.16
N ALA A 86 3.83 5.39 25.61
CA ALA A 86 4.96 6.21 26.08
C ALA A 86 4.70 6.98 27.38
N GLY A 87 3.52 6.80 28.00
CA GLY A 87 3.17 7.42 29.29
C GLY A 87 2.45 8.75 29.20
N MET A 88 2.06 9.21 27.99
CA MET A 88 1.22 10.41 27.85
C MET A 88 -0.16 10.17 28.45
N PRO A 89 -0.71 11.10 29.24
CA PRO A 89 -2.09 11.00 29.74
C PRO A 89 -3.08 10.83 28.58
N LYS A 90 -4.05 9.93 28.73
CA LYS A 90 -5.01 9.59 27.66
C LYS A 90 -5.70 10.81 27.05
N HIS A 91 -6.08 11.79 27.88
CA HIS A 91 -6.76 13.01 27.41
C HIS A 91 -5.84 13.87 26.56
N GLU A 92 -4.55 14.00 26.91
CA GLU A 92 -3.56 14.72 26.10
C GLU A 92 -3.32 14.02 24.76
N ALA A 93 -3.13 12.70 24.81
CA ALA A 93 -2.96 11.89 23.59
C ALA A 93 -4.16 12.03 22.65
N TYR A 94 -5.38 12.09 23.21
CA TYR A 94 -6.60 12.34 22.45
C TYR A 94 -6.58 13.70 21.76
N MET A 95 -6.19 14.75 22.48
CA MET A 95 -6.20 16.13 21.98
C MET A 95 -5.23 16.35 20.82
N ILE A 96 -4.07 15.69 20.81
CA ILE A 96 -3.04 15.93 19.80
C ILE A 96 -2.98 14.91 18.66
N SER A 97 -3.66 13.76 18.80
CA SER A 97 -3.53 12.64 17.83
C SER A 97 -4.01 13.00 16.43
N ASP A 98 -5.06 13.80 16.31
CA ASP A 98 -5.58 14.25 15.02
C ASP A 98 -4.63 15.23 14.32
N ASP A 99 -4.02 16.13 15.07
CA ASP A 99 -3.01 17.06 14.55
C ASP A 99 -1.75 16.32 14.11
N LEU A 100 -1.30 15.34 14.90
CA LEU A 100 -0.19 14.46 14.52
C LEU A 100 -0.51 13.65 13.27
N SER A 101 -1.71 13.12 13.17
CA SER A 101 -2.16 12.39 11.98
C SER A 101 -2.12 13.27 10.74
N ARG A 102 -2.66 14.50 10.83
CA ARG A 102 -2.63 15.48 9.74
C ARG A 102 -1.19 15.87 9.35
N LEU A 103 -0.35 16.15 10.34
CA LEU A 103 1.06 16.48 10.13
C LEU A 103 1.78 15.34 9.40
N TYR A 104 1.68 14.12 9.93
CA TYR A 104 2.31 12.94 9.34
C TYR A 104 1.83 12.69 7.91
N LEU A 105 0.52 12.72 7.64
CA LEU A 105 -0.03 12.49 6.30
C LEU A 105 0.42 13.56 5.30
N ASN A 106 0.53 14.82 5.74
CA ASN A 106 1.07 15.89 4.89
C ASN A 106 2.55 15.68 4.58
N LEU A 107 3.35 15.26 5.55
CA LEU A 107 4.76 14.95 5.35
C LEU A 107 4.92 13.74 4.43
N LEU A 108 4.21 12.64 4.72
CA LEU A 108 4.24 11.41 3.94
C LEU A 108 3.86 11.64 2.46
N ALA A 109 2.82 12.44 2.22
CA ALA A 109 2.36 12.75 0.86
C ALA A 109 3.39 13.52 0.01
N ASN A 110 4.43 14.07 0.62
CA ASN A 110 5.54 14.77 -0.08
C ASN A 110 6.78 13.92 -0.26
N GLU A 111 6.86 12.75 0.36
CA GLU A 111 7.96 11.80 0.14
C GLU A 111 7.75 11.08 -1.20
N LYS A 112 8.86 10.74 -1.86
CA LYS A 112 8.82 10.30 -3.27
C LYS A 112 9.70 9.08 -3.59
N GLU A 113 10.24 8.42 -2.56
CA GLU A 113 11.06 7.23 -2.79
C GLU A 113 10.21 6.12 -3.41
N LEU A 114 10.73 5.57 -4.50
CA LEU A 114 10.08 4.51 -5.27
C LEU A 114 10.73 3.16 -4.97
N VAL A 115 9.95 2.12 -5.17
CA VAL A 115 10.50 0.75 -5.25
C VAL A 115 11.45 0.68 -6.45
N PRO A 116 12.65 0.11 -6.29
CA PRO A 116 13.59 -0.03 -7.39
C PRO A 116 12.97 -0.71 -8.60
N GLY A 117 13.09 -0.08 -9.77
CA GLY A 117 12.53 -0.59 -11.02
C GLY A 117 11.07 -0.24 -11.28
N ALA A 118 10.41 0.56 -10.41
CA ALA A 118 8.99 0.89 -10.58
C ALA A 118 8.72 1.66 -11.89
N VAL A 119 9.51 2.68 -12.19
CA VAL A 119 9.34 3.48 -13.41
C VAL A 119 9.65 2.66 -14.65
N GLU A 120 10.70 1.86 -14.63
CA GLU A 120 11.10 0.97 -15.71
C GLU A 120 10.01 -0.08 -16.01
N ALA A 121 9.46 -0.69 -14.97
CA ALA A 121 8.37 -1.67 -15.08
C ALA A 121 7.12 -1.03 -15.69
N LEU A 122 6.67 0.10 -15.13
CA LEU A 122 5.51 0.84 -15.64
C LEU A 122 5.71 1.31 -17.09
N SER A 123 6.94 1.75 -17.43
CA SER A 123 7.30 2.13 -18.79
C SER A 123 7.22 0.95 -19.75
N ALA A 124 7.64 -0.26 -19.34
CA ALA A 124 7.55 -1.47 -20.14
C ALA A 124 6.07 -1.87 -20.37
N VAL A 125 5.25 -1.88 -19.31
CA VAL A 125 3.81 -2.15 -19.40
C VAL A 125 3.14 -1.18 -20.38
N ARG A 126 3.45 0.11 -20.29
CA ARG A 126 2.88 1.11 -21.19
C ARG A 126 3.26 0.86 -22.65
N ARG A 127 4.51 0.45 -22.93
CA ARG A 127 4.96 0.09 -24.31
C ARG A 127 4.25 -1.15 -24.87
N SER A 128 3.88 -2.11 -24.01
CA SER A 128 3.13 -3.31 -24.45
C SER A 128 1.67 -3.02 -24.82
N GLY A 129 1.15 -1.84 -24.45
CA GLY A 129 -0.25 -1.50 -24.64
C GLY A 129 -1.19 -2.01 -23.54
N THR A 130 -0.68 -2.76 -22.57
CA THR A 130 -1.45 -3.21 -21.41
C THR A 130 -1.77 -2.01 -20.50
N LYS A 131 -2.99 -1.97 -19.95
CA LYS A 131 -3.44 -0.90 -19.06
C LYS A 131 -2.92 -1.06 -17.64
N VAL A 132 -2.63 0.06 -16.98
CA VAL A 132 -2.14 0.10 -15.60
C VAL A 132 -3.22 0.61 -14.67
N GLY A 133 -3.58 -0.21 -13.67
CA GLY A 133 -4.44 0.16 -12.56
C GLY A 133 -3.69 0.20 -11.23
N ILE A 134 -4.13 1.06 -10.33
CA ILE A 134 -3.77 1.02 -8.91
C ILE A 134 -4.97 0.52 -8.12
N LEU A 135 -4.75 -0.45 -7.21
CA LEU A 135 -5.76 -0.96 -6.28
C LEU A 135 -5.19 -0.93 -4.86
N SER A 136 -5.60 0.05 -4.04
CA SER A 136 -4.95 0.32 -2.75
C SER A 136 -5.94 0.52 -1.60
N ASN A 137 -5.55 0.04 -0.40
CA ASN A 137 -6.25 0.30 0.87
C ASN A 137 -5.85 1.65 1.50
N GLY A 138 -4.97 2.40 0.86
CA GLY A 138 -4.53 3.70 1.38
C GLY A 138 -5.61 4.78 1.28
N PHE A 139 -5.48 5.80 2.14
CA PHE A 139 -6.47 6.88 2.23
C PHE A 139 -6.48 7.76 0.98
N SER A 140 -7.66 8.01 0.42
CA SER A 140 -7.87 8.81 -0.79
C SER A 140 -7.24 10.22 -0.70
N CYS A 141 -7.29 10.86 0.46
CA CYS A 141 -6.71 12.17 0.69
C CYS A 141 -5.16 12.23 0.58
N VAL A 142 -4.49 11.06 0.51
CA VAL A 142 -3.03 10.95 0.46
C VAL A 142 -2.55 10.31 -0.84
N GLN A 143 -3.21 9.24 -1.31
CA GLN A 143 -2.72 8.41 -2.41
C GLN A 143 -2.55 9.18 -3.72
N GLY A 144 -3.52 10.04 -4.08
CA GLY A 144 -3.41 10.88 -5.28
C GLY A 144 -2.16 11.77 -5.25
N ARG A 145 -1.89 12.42 -4.12
CA ARG A 145 -0.68 13.27 -3.95
C ARG A 145 0.61 12.46 -3.99
N LYS A 146 0.63 11.27 -3.39
CA LYS A 146 1.80 10.37 -3.46
C LYS A 146 2.11 9.99 -4.90
N ILE A 147 1.10 9.58 -5.68
CA ILE A 147 1.23 9.24 -7.10
C ILE A 147 1.80 10.43 -7.89
N GLU A 148 1.24 11.63 -7.68
CA GLU A 148 1.69 12.86 -8.35
C GLU A 148 3.15 13.20 -7.97
N ARG A 149 3.47 13.24 -6.68
CA ARG A 149 4.80 13.60 -6.18
C ARG A 149 5.88 12.61 -6.57
N ALA A 150 5.52 11.33 -6.67
CA ALA A 150 6.40 10.27 -7.16
C ALA A 150 6.58 10.26 -8.69
N GLY A 151 5.87 11.14 -9.42
CA GLY A 151 5.95 11.25 -10.88
C GLY A 151 5.28 10.08 -11.62
N LEU A 152 4.35 9.37 -10.98
CA LEU A 152 3.73 8.16 -11.55
C LEU A 152 2.46 8.44 -12.35
N THR A 153 1.87 9.64 -12.26
CA THR A 153 0.58 9.99 -12.89
C THR A 153 0.52 9.62 -14.38
N GLY A 154 1.60 9.85 -15.13
CA GLY A 154 1.64 9.59 -16.56
C GLY A 154 1.66 8.11 -16.96
N TYR A 155 1.82 7.19 -16.01
CA TYR A 155 1.86 5.74 -16.24
C TYR A 155 0.56 5.03 -15.88
N ILE A 156 -0.33 5.67 -15.13
CA ILE A 156 -1.51 5.05 -14.53
C ILE A 156 -2.76 5.43 -15.32
N ASP A 157 -3.51 4.41 -15.77
CA ASP A 157 -4.78 4.60 -16.49
C ASP A 157 -5.98 4.67 -15.52
N ARG A 158 -5.91 3.98 -14.36
CA ARG A 158 -6.99 3.95 -13.36
C ARG A 158 -6.45 3.85 -11.93
N VAL A 159 -7.09 4.54 -11.01
CA VAL A 159 -6.88 4.38 -9.56
C VAL A 159 -8.19 3.96 -8.93
N VAL A 160 -8.16 2.91 -8.11
CA VAL A 160 -9.27 2.43 -7.28
C VAL A 160 -8.77 2.33 -5.85
N LEU A 161 -9.47 2.96 -4.94
CA LEU A 161 -9.13 3.01 -3.53
C LEU A 161 -10.24 2.39 -2.68
N SER A 162 -9.87 1.83 -1.55
CA SER A 162 -10.86 1.29 -0.59
C SER A 162 -11.88 2.33 -0.15
N ASP A 163 -11.46 3.61 -0.06
CA ASP A 163 -12.34 4.73 0.28
C ASP A 163 -13.44 4.98 -0.78
N ASP A 164 -13.28 4.48 -2.03
CA ASP A 164 -14.27 4.71 -3.10
C ASP A 164 -15.63 4.03 -2.82
N ILE A 165 -15.59 2.89 -2.11
CA ILE A 165 -16.79 2.11 -1.78
C ILE A 165 -16.82 1.67 -0.30
N ASP A 166 -15.92 2.21 0.53
CA ASP A 166 -15.74 1.87 1.95
C ASP A 166 -15.51 0.34 2.18
N ILE A 167 -14.76 -0.28 1.27
CA ILE A 167 -14.41 -1.71 1.31
C ILE A 167 -12.93 -1.88 1.06
N MET A 168 -12.23 -2.62 1.95
CA MET A 168 -10.80 -2.87 1.85
C MET A 168 -10.48 -4.23 1.19
N LYS A 169 -9.33 -4.33 0.52
CA LYS A 169 -8.70 -5.62 0.21
C LYS A 169 -8.53 -6.41 1.53
N PRO A 170 -8.80 -7.71 1.59
CA PRO A 170 -8.97 -8.65 0.49
C PRO A 170 -10.43 -8.86 0.03
N ASP A 171 -11.38 -8.05 0.43
CA ASP A 171 -12.78 -8.25 0.06
C ASP A 171 -12.96 -8.24 -1.47
N VAL A 172 -13.52 -9.31 -2.00
CA VAL A 172 -13.72 -9.53 -3.45
C VAL A 172 -14.57 -8.42 -4.11
N ARG A 173 -15.39 -7.72 -3.34
CA ARG A 173 -16.22 -6.62 -3.86
C ARG A 173 -15.40 -5.45 -4.37
N LEU A 174 -14.23 -5.17 -3.77
CA LEU A 174 -13.33 -4.12 -4.25
C LEU A 174 -12.70 -4.50 -5.60
N TYR A 175 -12.34 -5.77 -5.80
CA TYR A 175 -11.82 -6.27 -7.08
C TYR A 175 -12.89 -6.27 -8.18
N LYS A 176 -14.12 -6.65 -7.85
CA LYS A 176 -15.28 -6.55 -8.77
C LYS A 176 -15.54 -5.10 -9.16
N TYR A 177 -15.53 -4.19 -8.20
CA TYR A 177 -15.66 -2.75 -8.47
C TYR A 177 -14.53 -2.25 -9.39
N ALA A 178 -13.29 -2.70 -9.20
CA ALA A 178 -12.20 -2.37 -10.10
C ALA A 178 -12.48 -2.82 -11.55
N MET A 179 -12.96 -4.06 -11.75
CA MET A 179 -13.38 -4.57 -13.07
C MET A 179 -14.49 -3.71 -13.69
N GLU A 180 -15.52 -3.36 -12.90
CA GLU A 180 -16.63 -2.51 -13.33
C GLU A 180 -16.16 -1.14 -13.79
N THR A 181 -15.26 -0.50 -13.05
CA THR A 181 -14.76 0.86 -13.36
C THR A 181 -13.99 0.93 -14.68
N VAL A 182 -13.48 -0.20 -15.17
CA VAL A 182 -12.71 -0.28 -16.41
C VAL A 182 -13.45 -0.99 -17.56
N GLY A 183 -14.66 -1.49 -17.29
CA GLY A 183 -15.51 -2.14 -18.29
C GLY A 183 -14.98 -3.50 -18.78
N VAL A 184 -14.09 -4.15 -18.03
CA VAL A 184 -13.55 -5.48 -18.33
C VAL A 184 -13.99 -6.45 -17.24
N GLN A 185 -14.96 -7.32 -17.55
CA GLN A 185 -15.62 -8.17 -16.56
C GLN A 185 -15.02 -9.58 -16.44
N ASP A 186 -14.15 -9.97 -17.37
CA ASP A 186 -13.49 -11.27 -17.32
C ASP A 186 -12.32 -11.24 -16.36
N PRO A 187 -12.39 -11.95 -15.20
CA PRO A 187 -11.31 -11.94 -14.21
C PRO A 187 -9.97 -12.42 -14.75
N SER A 188 -9.98 -13.31 -15.76
CA SER A 188 -8.75 -13.85 -16.37
C SER A 188 -7.93 -12.79 -17.10
N GLN A 189 -8.52 -11.63 -17.41
CA GLN A 189 -7.87 -10.50 -18.09
C GLN A 189 -7.20 -9.51 -17.13
N HIS A 190 -7.22 -9.81 -15.82
CA HIS A 190 -6.65 -8.99 -14.75
C HIS A 190 -5.55 -9.71 -13.99
N ILE A 191 -4.47 -8.98 -13.73
CA ILE A 191 -3.38 -9.46 -12.87
C ILE A 191 -3.21 -8.46 -11.74
N MET A 192 -3.08 -8.94 -10.51
CA MET A 192 -2.66 -8.15 -9.35
C MET A 192 -1.19 -8.39 -9.05
N ILE A 193 -0.44 -7.32 -8.85
CA ILE A 193 0.94 -7.34 -8.36
C ILE A 193 0.95 -6.57 -7.04
N GLY A 194 1.33 -7.25 -5.96
CA GLY A 194 1.35 -6.66 -4.62
C GLY A 194 2.31 -7.35 -3.68
N ASP A 195 2.60 -6.71 -2.54
CA ASP A 195 3.55 -7.17 -1.53
C ASP A 195 2.89 -7.81 -0.30
N ASN A 196 1.55 -7.84 -0.25
CA ASN A 196 0.80 -8.37 0.88
C ASN A 196 -0.04 -9.59 0.49
N ILE A 197 0.35 -10.77 1.04
CA ILE A 197 -0.35 -12.04 0.77
C ILE A 197 -1.81 -11.98 1.24
N ASN A 198 -2.07 -11.39 2.41
CA ASN A 198 -3.39 -11.44 3.05
C ASN A 198 -4.40 -10.47 2.42
N THR A 199 -3.92 -9.43 1.75
CA THR A 199 -4.78 -8.44 1.11
C THR A 199 -4.74 -8.54 -0.41
N ASP A 200 -3.59 -8.33 -1.04
CA ASP A 200 -3.46 -8.25 -2.50
C ASP A 200 -3.66 -9.60 -3.16
N ILE A 201 -2.90 -10.60 -2.68
CA ILE A 201 -2.85 -11.90 -3.31
C ILE A 201 -4.14 -12.68 -3.04
N LYS A 202 -4.52 -12.78 -1.76
CA LYS A 202 -5.76 -13.48 -1.39
C LYS A 202 -6.97 -12.91 -2.09
N GLY A 203 -7.14 -11.58 -2.05
CA GLY A 203 -8.31 -10.93 -2.66
C GLY A 203 -8.34 -11.08 -4.18
N ALA A 204 -7.17 -11.03 -4.85
CA ALA A 204 -7.06 -11.26 -6.29
C ALA A 204 -7.49 -12.70 -6.68
N LEU A 205 -6.97 -13.70 -5.96
CA LEU A 205 -7.33 -15.10 -6.20
C LEU A 205 -8.81 -15.35 -5.94
N ASP A 206 -9.35 -14.83 -4.84
CA ASP A 206 -10.77 -14.94 -4.49
C ASP A 206 -11.68 -14.26 -5.56
N ALA A 207 -11.15 -13.25 -6.27
CA ALA A 207 -11.83 -12.59 -7.37
C ALA A 207 -11.63 -13.28 -8.73
N GLY A 208 -10.84 -14.35 -8.79
CA GLY A 208 -10.50 -15.07 -10.02
C GLY A 208 -9.38 -14.42 -10.87
N TRP A 209 -8.65 -13.45 -10.32
CA TRP A 209 -7.52 -12.82 -10.99
C TRP A 209 -6.25 -13.65 -10.83
N THR A 210 -5.30 -13.46 -11.74
CA THR A 210 -3.93 -13.92 -11.51
C THR A 210 -3.23 -13.00 -10.50
N ALA A 211 -2.38 -13.59 -9.63
CA ALA A 211 -1.70 -12.83 -8.59
C ALA A 211 -0.18 -13.07 -8.61
N PHE A 212 0.57 -11.97 -8.57
CA PHE A 212 2.03 -11.95 -8.47
C PHE A 212 2.41 -11.33 -7.13
N PHE A 213 3.07 -12.12 -6.29
CA PHE A 213 3.52 -11.68 -4.98
C PHE A 213 4.94 -11.13 -5.07
N LEU A 214 5.09 -9.84 -4.78
CA LEU A 214 6.39 -9.17 -4.68
C LEU A 214 7.00 -9.48 -3.31
N GLN A 215 8.14 -10.18 -3.30
CA GLN A 215 8.83 -10.57 -2.07
C GLN A 215 9.27 -9.34 -1.24
N PRO A 216 9.24 -9.46 0.10
CA PRO A 216 9.62 -8.39 1.00
C PRO A 216 11.04 -7.89 0.75
N ARG A 217 11.23 -6.59 0.97
CA ARG A 217 12.51 -5.88 0.87
C ARG A 217 13.01 -5.47 2.27
N HIS A 218 14.01 -4.60 2.32
CA HIS A 218 14.55 -4.03 3.57
C HIS A 218 15.07 -5.08 4.56
N GLY A 219 15.67 -6.17 4.04
CA GLY A 219 16.24 -7.23 4.89
C GLY A 219 15.22 -8.12 5.59
N LYS A 220 13.93 -7.99 5.25
CA LYS A 220 12.91 -8.92 5.73
C LYS A 220 13.10 -10.30 5.10
N PRO A 221 12.79 -11.40 5.84
CA PRO A 221 12.90 -12.74 5.29
C PRO A 221 11.92 -12.95 4.13
N ARG A 222 12.27 -13.87 3.23
CA ARG A 222 11.34 -14.32 2.19
C ARG A 222 10.11 -14.96 2.81
N VAL A 223 8.99 -14.84 2.11
CA VAL A 223 7.71 -15.39 2.51
C VAL A 223 7.34 -16.51 1.55
N ASP A 224 6.93 -17.66 2.08
CA ASP A 224 6.38 -18.74 1.30
C ASP A 224 5.00 -18.34 0.77
N VAL A 225 4.75 -18.67 -0.50
CA VAL A 225 3.49 -18.32 -1.16
C VAL A 225 2.62 -19.56 -1.36
N PRO A 226 1.28 -19.40 -1.34
CA PRO A 226 0.36 -20.50 -1.66
C PRO A 226 0.55 -21.03 -3.09
N ASP A 227 0.10 -22.27 -3.33
CA ASP A 227 0.07 -22.85 -4.66
C ASP A 227 -0.73 -21.95 -5.63
N GLY A 228 -0.22 -21.83 -6.87
CA GLY A 228 -0.83 -21.01 -7.90
C GLY A 228 -0.45 -19.51 -7.86
N VAL A 229 0.29 -19.08 -6.83
CA VAL A 229 0.81 -17.70 -6.74
C VAL A 229 2.19 -17.61 -7.36
N VAL A 230 2.42 -16.61 -8.19
CA VAL A 230 3.74 -16.33 -8.76
C VAL A 230 4.53 -15.44 -7.80
N SER A 231 5.61 -16.00 -7.25
CA SER A 231 6.53 -15.25 -6.39
C SER A 231 7.61 -14.57 -7.21
N VAL A 232 7.79 -13.26 -7.04
CA VAL A 232 8.77 -12.44 -7.76
C VAL A 232 9.63 -11.63 -6.79
N ASP A 233 10.92 -11.47 -7.14
CA ASP A 233 11.87 -10.72 -6.30
C ASP A 233 11.93 -9.23 -6.66
N SER A 234 11.36 -8.85 -7.80
CA SER A 234 11.34 -7.48 -8.29
C SER A 234 10.21 -7.25 -9.30
N LEU A 235 9.83 -6.00 -9.50
CA LEU A 235 8.91 -5.61 -10.54
C LEU A 235 9.41 -5.99 -11.94
N PHE A 236 10.71 -5.87 -12.17
CA PHE A 236 11.33 -6.31 -13.43
C PHE A 236 11.15 -7.81 -13.66
N HIS A 237 11.30 -8.62 -12.61
CA HIS A 237 11.05 -10.07 -12.69
C HIS A 237 9.58 -10.37 -13.06
N ALA A 238 8.62 -9.65 -12.42
CA ALA A 238 7.20 -9.79 -12.75
C ALA A 238 6.92 -9.49 -14.23
N ILE A 239 7.41 -8.36 -14.73
CA ILE A 239 7.19 -7.93 -16.12
C ILE A 239 7.80 -8.91 -17.11
N ARG A 240 9.02 -9.42 -16.85
CA ARG A 240 9.65 -10.47 -17.68
C ARG A 240 8.83 -11.75 -17.78
N LEU A 241 8.25 -12.20 -16.67
CA LEU A 241 7.40 -13.41 -16.68
C LEU A 241 6.13 -13.21 -17.48
N LEU A 242 5.66 -11.97 -17.62
CA LEU A 242 4.53 -11.59 -18.44
C LEU A 242 4.89 -11.42 -19.93
N GLY A 243 6.17 -11.51 -20.30
CA GLY A 243 6.62 -11.32 -21.68
C GLY A 243 6.56 -9.86 -22.17
N ILE A 244 6.60 -8.91 -21.23
CA ILE A 244 6.53 -7.47 -21.46
C ILE A 244 7.93 -6.84 -21.37
#